data_e230b525f8dbff1ca25161ce952dc2c0
#
_entry.id   e230b525f8dbff1ca25161ce952dc2c0
#
_cell.length_a   1.000
_cell.length_b   1.000
_cell.length_c   1.000
_cell.angle_alpha   90.00
_cell.angle_beta   90.00
_cell.angle_gamma   90.00
#
_symmetry.space_group_name_H-M   'P 1'
#
loop_
_entity.id
_entity.type
_entity.pdbx_description
1 polymer ?
#
loop_
_entity_poly.entity_id
_entity_poly.type
_entity_poly.pdbx_seq_one_letter_code
_entity_poly.pdbx_strand_id
1 'polypeptide(L)'
;FYSAGDTILGADDKAGIAELIEALEVVNEQDILHGPIEVVVTIAEEIGLVGAKHFDYSMVQARYGYALDTEGVEMMVLQAPGANHIQIELEGLASHAGMVPERGVSAIQTASLAISQMRLGRIDYETTANIGVIEGGVARNIVPQKVSMVGEARSHDPVKLQEQTEHMLSCFEAAADEMTREIDGKRVRPEIHVEVRPDFPSISVDEKAPVVTLARNAAVALGQDLKIRLGGGGSDANIFNGHGIEMIILATGMTGLHTHDESVAVADMLHVTELLVEIIR
;
A
#
# COMPACT_ATOMS: atom_id res chain seq x y z
N PHE A 1 -6.90 5.04 25.03
CA PHE A 1 -5.88 3.98 25.07
C PHE A 1 -4.60 4.49 24.45
N TYR A 2 -3.46 4.07 24.97
CA TYR A 2 -2.12 4.37 24.47
C TYR A 2 -1.16 3.29 24.97
N SER A 3 -0.03 3.13 24.30
CA SER A 3 1.00 2.19 24.75
C SER A 3 1.87 2.78 25.87
N ALA A 4 2.65 1.94 26.55
CA ALA A 4 3.66 2.41 27.50
C ALA A 4 4.86 3.10 26.83
N GLY A 5 4.92 3.11 25.50
CA GLY A 5 5.99 3.71 24.71
C GLY A 5 7.07 2.72 24.26
N ASP A 6 7.00 1.47 24.69
CA ASP A 6 7.96 0.42 24.31
C ASP A 6 7.58 -0.32 23.02
N THR A 7 6.30 -0.29 22.68
CA THR A 7 5.73 -0.93 21.47
C THR A 7 4.63 -0.04 20.89
N ILE A 8 4.27 -0.27 19.64
CA ILE A 8 3.02 0.24 19.06
C ILE A 8 1.84 -0.32 19.85
N LEU A 9 0.74 0.44 19.96
CA LEU A 9 -0.49 0.04 20.66
C LEU A 9 -1.19 -1.10 19.90
N GLY A 10 -1.20 -1.04 18.57
CA GLY A 10 -1.99 -1.91 17.71
C GLY A 10 -3.47 -1.58 17.76
N ALA A 11 -3.82 -0.29 17.91
CA ALA A 11 -5.17 0.19 17.67
C ALA A 11 -5.57 -0.08 16.23
N ASP A 12 -4.61 -0.03 15.35
CA ASP A 12 -4.66 -0.48 13.96
C ASP A 12 -4.52 -2.02 13.90
N ASP A 13 -5.60 -2.81 13.63
CA ASP A 13 -6.99 -2.31 13.54
C ASP A 13 -7.89 -2.94 14.63
N LYS A 14 -7.40 -3.06 15.85
CA LYS A 14 -8.23 -3.56 16.96
C LYS A 14 -9.34 -2.57 17.37
N ALA A 15 -9.16 -1.28 17.06
CA ALA A 15 -10.19 -0.26 17.30
C ALA A 15 -11.40 -0.55 16.41
N GLY A 16 -11.21 -0.69 15.10
CA GLY A 16 -12.30 -1.00 14.18
C GLY A 16 -12.98 -2.34 14.47
N ILE A 17 -12.23 -3.36 14.88
CA ILE A 17 -12.82 -4.64 15.32
C ILE A 17 -13.71 -4.43 16.55
N ALA A 18 -13.27 -3.66 17.56
CA ALA A 18 -14.05 -3.41 18.77
C ALA A 18 -15.32 -2.62 18.46
N GLU A 19 -15.22 -1.58 17.63
CA GLU A 19 -16.34 -0.75 17.18
C GLU A 19 -17.38 -1.57 16.40
N LEU A 20 -16.92 -2.45 15.52
CA LEU A 20 -17.79 -3.33 14.76
C LEU A 20 -18.54 -4.31 15.66
N ILE A 21 -17.85 -4.94 16.62
CA ILE A 21 -18.47 -5.87 17.57
C ILE A 21 -19.53 -5.15 18.41
N GLU A 22 -19.18 -3.99 18.98
CA GLU A 22 -20.10 -3.17 19.77
C GLU A 22 -21.31 -2.72 18.95
N ALA A 23 -21.12 -2.28 17.71
CA ALA A 23 -22.23 -1.90 16.83
C ALA A 23 -23.19 -3.07 16.59
N LEU A 24 -22.69 -4.28 16.37
CA LEU A 24 -23.51 -5.49 16.19
C LEU A 24 -24.23 -5.89 17.49
N GLU A 25 -23.58 -5.76 18.63
CA GLU A 25 -24.22 -5.97 19.94
C GLU A 25 -25.39 -5.00 20.16
N VAL A 26 -25.19 -3.71 19.92
CA VAL A 26 -26.24 -2.67 20.02
C VAL A 26 -27.41 -2.96 19.06
N VAL A 27 -27.11 -3.32 17.79
CA VAL A 27 -28.15 -3.67 16.81
C VAL A 27 -28.99 -4.85 17.28
N ASN A 28 -28.37 -5.87 17.86
CA ASN A 28 -29.06 -7.05 18.37
C ASN A 28 -29.82 -6.77 19.67
N GLU A 29 -29.23 -6.07 20.63
CA GLU A 29 -29.85 -5.77 21.95
C GLU A 29 -31.06 -4.83 21.83
N GLN A 30 -31.04 -3.93 20.86
CA GLN A 30 -32.11 -2.96 20.63
C GLN A 30 -33.13 -3.41 19.57
N ASP A 31 -33.03 -4.63 19.07
CA ASP A 31 -33.89 -5.16 17.99
C ASP A 31 -33.98 -4.20 16.79
N ILE A 32 -32.85 -3.59 16.40
CA ILE A 32 -32.81 -2.65 15.27
C ILE A 32 -33.06 -3.41 13.97
N LEU A 33 -34.04 -2.95 13.19
CA LEU A 33 -34.33 -3.55 11.88
C LEU A 33 -33.20 -3.24 10.90
N HIS A 34 -32.66 -4.28 10.29
CA HIS A 34 -31.56 -4.15 9.34
C HIS A 34 -31.63 -5.18 8.21
N GLY A 35 -30.92 -4.92 7.11
CA GLY A 35 -30.70 -5.88 6.03
C GLY A 35 -29.68 -6.94 6.41
N PRO A 36 -29.36 -7.89 5.49
CA PRO A 36 -28.25 -8.83 5.70
C PRO A 36 -26.93 -8.10 5.92
N ILE A 37 -26.17 -8.52 6.92
CA ILE A 37 -24.85 -8.00 7.25
C ILE A 37 -23.83 -9.13 7.10
N GLU A 38 -22.74 -8.86 6.42
CA GLU A 38 -21.61 -9.76 6.31
C GLU A 38 -20.40 -9.08 6.95
N VAL A 39 -19.76 -9.75 7.90
CA VAL A 39 -18.57 -9.29 8.59
C VAL A 39 -17.39 -10.11 8.13
N VAL A 40 -16.36 -9.44 7.65
CA VAL A 40 -15.11 -10.06 7.23
C VAL A 40 -13.98 -9.48 8.08
N VAL A 41 -13.27 -10.34 8.77
CA VAL A 41 -12.05 -9.99 9.51
C VAL A 41 -10.90 -10.72 8.84
N THR A 42 -10.01 -10.00 8.25
CA THR A 42 -8.83 -10.52 7.55
C THR A 42 -7.64 -10.60 8.50
N ILE A 43 -6.57 -11.25 8.05
CA ILE A 43 -5.31 -11.35 8.77
C ILE A 43 -4.16 -10.80 7.91
N ALA A 44 -3.10 -10.35 8.57
CA ALA A 44 -1.87 -9.99 7.88
C ALA A 44 -2.05 -8.87 6.81
N GLU A 45 -2.88 -7.86 7.12
CA GLU A 45 -3.06 -6.66 6.30
C GLU A 45 -1.72 -5.93 6.17
N GLU A 46 -1.06 -5.61 7.27
CA GLU A 46 0.18 -4.83 7.42
C GLU A 46 1.40 -5.39 6.66
N ILE A 47 1.36 -6.63 6.27
CA ILE A 47 2.43 -7.28 5.52
C ILE A 47 2.07 -7.54 4.06
N GLY A 48 1.18 -6.71 3.51
CA GLY A 48 0.83 -6.68 2.10
C GLY A 48 -0.53 -7.25 1.76
N LEU A 49 -1.56 -7.00 2.59
CA LEU A 49 -2.97 -7.35 2.33
C LEU A 49 -3.18 -8.87 2.11
N VAL A 50 -2.38 -9.68 2.81
CA VAL A 50 -2.28 -11.14 2.53
C VAL A 50 -3.61 -11.83 2.73
N GLY A 51 -4.33 -11.50 3.81
CA GLY A 51 -5.64 -12.07 4.10
C GLY A 51 -6.66 -11.78 3.00
N ALA A 52 -6.77 -10.52 2.59
CA ALA A 52 -7.68 -10.12 1.52
C ALA A 52 -7.30 -10.74 0.17
N LYS A 53 -6.01 -10.81 -0.17
CA LYS A 53 -5.54 -11.43 -1.42
C LYS A 53 -5.86 -12.93 -1.54
N HIS A 54 -6.01 -13.61 -0.41
CA HIS A 54 -6.29 -15.06 -0.38
C HIS A 54 -7.71 -15.40 0.10
N PHE A 55 -8.55 -14.39 0.32
CA PHE A 55 -9.92 -14.57 0.75
C PHE A 55 -10.78 -15.22 -0.35
N ASP A 56 -11.71 -16.07 0.04
CA ASP A 56 -12.68 -16.67 -0.89
C ASP A 56 -13.87 -15.73 -1.11
N TYR A 57 -13.77 -14.89 -2.13
CA TYR A 57 -14.79 -13.90 -2.49
C TYR A 57 -16.13 -14.51 -2.90
N SER A 58 -16.21 -15.81 -3.20
CA SER A 58 -17.49 -16.50 -3.46
C SER A 58 -18.38 -16.58 -2.22
N MET A 59 -17.83 -16.38 -1.03
CA MET A 59 -18.56 -16.35 0.25
C MET A 59 -19.31 -15.04 0.47
N VAL A 60 -18.94 -13.94 -0.23
CA VAL A 60 -19.55 -12.61 -0.04
C VAL A 60 -20.67 -12.40 -1.05
N GLN A 61 -21.82 -11.96 -0.56
CA GLN A 61 -23.00 -11.60 -1.37
C GLN A 61 -23.21 -10.07 -1.40
N ALA A 62 -22.60 -9.35 -0.47
CA ALA A 62 -22.65 -7.90 -0.40
C ALA A 62 -22.02 -7.29 -1.67
N ARG A 63 -22.64 -6.20 -2.14
CA ARG A 63 -22.16 -5.46 -3.32
C ARG A 63 -21.30 -4.26 -2.96
N TYR A 64 -21.40 -3.79 -1.74
CA TYR A 64 -20.65 -2.69 -1.19
C TYR A 64 -20.43 -2.89 0.31
N GLY A 65 -19.46 -2.20 0.87
CA GLY A 65 -19.12 -2.32 2.28
C GLY A 65 -18.21 -1.18 2.77
N TYR A 66 -17.83 -1.29 4.03
CA TYR A 66 -17.00 -0.33 4.74
C TYR A 66 -15.79 -1.06 5.33
N ALA A 67 -14.60 -0.58 5.08
CA ALA A 67 -13.42 -0.96 5.83
C ALA A 67 -13.20 0.06 6.95
N LEU A 68 -12.84 -0.39 8.13
CA LEU A 68 -12.51 0.46 9.27
C LEU A 68 -11.00 0.53 9.37
N ASP A 69 -10.36 1.49 8.67
CA ASP A 69 -8.91 1.40 8.43
C ASP A 69 -8.29 2.77 8.09
N THR A 70 -8.65 3.82 8.83
CA THR A 70 -7.95 5.10 8.70
C THR A 70 -8.02 5.94 9.96
N GLU A 71 -7.06 6.86 10.10
CA GLU A 71 -6.94 7.76 11.25
C GLU A 71 -8.07 8.79 11.35
N GLY A 72 -8.31 9.24 12.57
CA GLY A 72 -9.23 10.33 12.93
C GLY A 72 -10.66 9.86 13.10
N VAL A 73 -11.56 10.82 13.19
CA VAL A 73 -13.02 10.64 13.25
C VAL A 73 -13.68 11.47 12.16
N GLU A 74 -14.92 11.13 11.79
CA GLU A 74 -15.66 11.83 10.75
C GLU A 74 -14.93 11.94 9.41
N MET A 75 -14.18 10.89 9.08
CA MET A 75 -13.40 10.83 7.84
C MET A 75 -13.80 9.61 7.03
N MET A 76 -13.85 9.76 5.71
CA MET A 76 -14.01 8.65 4.77
C MET A 76 -13.03 8.78 3.61
N VAL A 77 -12.52 7.66 3.14
CA VAL A 77 -11.61 7.57 1.99
C VAL A 77 -12.37 6.93 0.83
N LEU A 78 -12.52 7.67 -0.25
CA LEU A 78 -13.17 7.22 -1.49
C LEU A 78 -12.15 6.90 -2.58
N GLN A 79 -10.91 7.36 -2.42
CA GLN A 79 -9.84 7.19 -3.38
C GLN A 79 -8.55 6.82 -2.64
N ALA A 80 -7.92 5.72 -3.05
CA ALA A 80 -6.63 5.27 -2.57
C ALA A 80 -5.75 4.80 -3.73
N PRO A 81 -4.41 4.91 -3.63
CA PRO A 81 -3.53 4.55 -4.72
C PRO A 81 -3.55 3.05 -4.99
N GLY A 82 -3.28 2.67 -6.24
CA GLY A 82 -2.77 1.35 -6.57
C GLY A 82 -1.25 1.32 -6.45
N ALA A 83 -0.67 0.12 -6.35
CA ALA A 83 0.76 -0.08 -6.22
C ALA A 83 1.28 -1.20 -7.13
N ASN A 84 2.50 -1.01 -7.62
CA ASN A 84 3.31 -2.05 -8.23
C ASN A 84 4.53 -2.33 -7.35
N HIS A 85 4.74 -3.61 -7.05
CA HIS A 85 5.98 -4.12 -6.47
C HIS A 85 6.98 -4.40 -7.59
N ILE A 86 8.21 -3.92 -7.44
CA ILE A 86 9.25 -4.02 -8.47
C ILE A 86 10.48 -4.69 -7.85
N GLN A 87 10.79 -5.88 -8.32
CA GLN A 87 12.00 -6.60 -7.93
C GLN A 87 12.99 -6.59 -9.09
N ILE A 88 14.22 -6.20 -8.83
CA ILE A 88 15.27 -6.08 -9.83
C ILE A 88 16.52 -6.83 -9.38
N GLU A 89 17.09 -7.58 -10.30
CA GLU A 89 18.40 -8.18 -10.15
C GLU A 89 19.28 -7.74 -11.32
N LEU A 90 20.46 -7.19 -11.02
CA LEU A 90 21.47 -6.79 -11.99
C LEU A 90 22.64 -7.75 -11.91
N GLU A 91 23.05 -8.27 -13.05
CA GLU A 91 24.26 -9.08 -13.19
C GLU A 91 25.27 -8.40 -14.10
N GLY A 92 26.45 -8.13 -13.58
CA GLY A 92 27.61 -7.64 -14.31
C GLY A 92 28.67 -8.73 -14.45
N LEU A 93 29.94 -8.33 -14.51
CA LEU A 93 31.08 -9.24 -14.60
C LEU A 93 32.10 -8.97 -13.49
N ALA A 94 32.39 -9.99 -12.68
CA ALA A 94 33.38 -9.88 -11.64
C ALA A 94 34.82 -9.79 -12.20
N SER A 95 35.66 -9.02 -11.52
CA SER A 95 37.10 -8.99 -11.76
C SER A 95 37.83 -8.55 -10.49
N HIS A 96 39.15 -8.68 -10.46
CA HIS A 96 39.96 -8.18 -9.35
C HIS A 96 40.09 -6.63 -9.45
N ALA A 97 39.51 -5.91 -8.50
CA ALA A 97 39.37 -4.47 -8.56
C ALA A 97 40.70 -3.67 -8.60
N GLY A 98 41.79 -4.27 -8.09
CA GLY A 98 43.10 -3.62 -8.07
C GLY A 98 44.05 -4.10 -9.17
N MET A 99 43.79 -5.24 -9.82
CA MET A 99 44.70 -5.83 -10.83
C MET A 99 44.19 -5.69 -12.26
N VAL A 100 42.93 -5.94 -12.46
CA VAL A 100 42.31 -5.98 -13.80
C VAL A 100 40.86 -5.41 -13.75
N PRO A 101 40.64 -4.21 -13.20
CA PRO A 101 39.30 -3.63 -13.08
C PRO A 101 38.61 -3.44 -14.44
N GLU A 102 39.39 -3.22 -15.50
CA GLU A 102 38.91 -3.08 -16.88
C GLU A 102 38.26 -4.34 -17.45
N ARG A 103 38.51 -5.50 -16.82
CA ARG A 103 37.89 -6.79 -17.18
C ARG A 103 36.58 -7.07 -16.40
N GLY A 104 36.10 -6.10 -15.65
CA GLY A 104 34.85 -6.20 -14.89
C GLY A 104 33.79 -5.20 -15.36
N VAL A 105 32.54 -5.54 -15.06
CA VAL A 105 31.38 -4.65 -15.17
C VAL A 105 30.66 -4.64 -13.85
N SER A 106 30.64 -3.51 -13.16
CA SER A 106 30.12 -3.38 -11.80
C SER A 106 28.60 -3.29 -11.76
N ALA A 107 27.95 -4.29 -11.18
CA ALA A 107 26.50 -4.25 -10.93
C ALA A 107 26.10 -3.11 -9.97
N ILE A 108 26.93 -2.82 -8.93
CA ILE A 108 26.67 -1.69 -8.02
C ILE A 108 26.72 -0.35 -8.76
N GLN A 109 27.71 -0.15 -9.64
CA GLN A 109 27.82 1.09 -10.41
C GLN A 109 26.64 1.22 -11.38
N THR A 110 26.23 0.14 -12.04
CA THR A 110 25.05 0.11 -12.91
C THR A 110 23.77 0.47 -12.14
N ALA A 111 23.57 -0.11 -10.96
CA ALA A 111 22.43 0.19 -10.08
C ALA A 111 22.42 1.68 -9.66
N SER A 112 23.59 2.18 -9.21
CA SER A 112 23.72 3.57 -8.77
C SER A 112 23.40 4.56 -9.90
N LEU A 113 23.85 4.28 -11.11
CA LEU A 113 23.57 5.09 -12.29
C LEU A 113 22.08 5.09 -12.63
N ALA A 114 21.43 3.91 -12.61
CA ALA A 114 19.99 3.79 -12.83
C ALA A 114 19.18 4.58 -11.78
N ILE A 115 19.49 4.39 -10.49
CA ILE A 115 18.79 5.08 -9.39
C ILE A 115 18.96 6.60 -9.50
N SER A 116 20.15 7.08 -9.87
CA SER A 116 20.40 8.52 -10.01
C SER A 116 19.59 9.21 -11.11
N GLN A 117 19.08 8.46 -12.07
CA GLN A 117 18.25 8.94 -13.17
C GLN A 117 16.74 8.76 -12.90
N MET A 118 16.37 8.01 -11.85
CA MET A 118 14.97 7.78 -11.50
C MET A 118 14.33 9.00 -10.85
N ARG A 119 13.09 9.23 -11.18
CA ARG A 119 12.20 10.09 -10.39
C ARG A 119 11.72 9.27 -9.20
N LEU A 120 12.16 9.61 -8.00
CA LEU A 120 11.80 8.95 -6.74
C LEU A 120 11.21 9.95 -5.74
N GLY A 121 10.57 9.42 -4.70
CA GLY A 121 9.85 10.20 -3.71
C GLY A 121 8.48 10.63 -4.23
N ARG A 122 8.06 11.86 -3.94
CA ARG A 122 6.81 12.44 -4.43
C ARG A 122 6.99 12.97 -5.84
N ILE A 123 6.38 12.30 -6.82
CA ILE A 123 6.46 12.65 -8.25
C ILE A 123 5.50 13.80 -8.57
N ASP A 124 4.26 13.66 -8.12
CA ASP A 124 3.20 14.65 -8.19
C ASP A 124 2.26 14.53 -6.99
N TYR A 125 1.06 15.14 -7.01
CA TYR A 125 0.14 15.14 -5.88
C TYR A 125 -0.43 13.74 -5.54
N GLU A 126 -0.39 12.79 -6.46
CA GLU A 126 -0.99 11.46 -6.31
C GLU A 126 -0.02 10.29 -6.62
N THR A 127 1.18 10.57 -7.13
CA THR A 127 2.14 9.54 -7.56
C THR A 127 3.40 9.57 -6.71
N THR A 128 3.85 8.40 -6.26
CA THR A 128 5.10 8.21 -5.53
C THR A 128 5.86 7.01 -6.06
N ALA A 129 7.19 7.00 -5.87
CA ALA A 129 8.03 5.84 -6.16
C ALA A 129 9.21 5.77 -5.19
N ASN A 130 9.68 4.56 -4.94
CA ASN A 130 10.81 4.33 -4.04
C ASN A 130 11.62 3.10 -4.44
N ILE A 131 12.93 3.12 -4.14
CA ILE A 131 13.77 1.94 -4.01
C ILE A 131 14.07 1.79 -2.53
N GLY A 132 13.41 0.82 -1.89
CA GLY A 132 13.44 0.63 -0.44
C GLY A 132 14.57 -0.28 0.03
N VAL A 133 15.03 -1.21 -0.82
CA VAL A 133 16.08 -2.17 -0.50
C VAL A 133 17.09 -2.24 -1.64
N ILE A 134 18.37 -2.28 -1.29
CA ILE A 134 19.47 -2.58 -2.20
C ILE A 134 20.51 -3.44 -1.48
N GLU A 135 20.88 -4.57 -2.08
CA GLU A 135 21.88 -5.50 -1.55
C GLU A 135 22.82 -5.95 -2.67
N GLY A 136 24.10 -6.05 -2.38
CA GLY A 136 25.05 -6.53 -3.41
C GLY A 136 26.53 -6.45 -3.03
N GLY A 137 27.35 -7.08 -3.88
CA GLY A 137 28.78 -7.20 -3.68
C GLY A 137 29.13 -8.33 -2.71
N VAL A 138 30.42 -8.73 -2.72
CA VAL A 138 30.94 -9.82 -1.86
C VAL A 138 32.20 -9.42 -1.10
N ALA A 139 33.06 -8.56 -1.68
CA ALA A 139 34.29 -8.10 -1.05
C ALA A 139 34.76 -6.78 -1.67
N ARG A 140 35.50 -5.95 -0.88
CA ARG A 140 36.00 -4.63 -1.30
C ARG A 140 36.94 -4.64 -2.50
N ASN A 141 37.60 -5.76 -2.75
CA ASN A 141 38.62 -5.90 -3.80
C ASN A 141 38.13 -6.70 -5.01
N ILE A 142 36.82 -6.94 -5.11
CA ILE A 142 36.18 -7.58 -6.25
C ILE A 142 35.19 -6.58 -6.88
N VAL A 143 35.24 -6.41 -8.20
CA VAL A 143 34.20 -5.69 -8.96
C VAL A 143 32.89 -6.46 -8.77
N PRO A 144 31.85 -5.85 -8.19
CA PRO A 144 30.64 -6.58 -7.79
C PRO A 144 29.86 -7.06 -9.01
N GLN A 145 29.62 -8.36 -9.05
CA GLN A 145 28.91 -9.01 -10.14
C GLN A 145 27.39 -8.88 -9.99
N LYS A 146 26.87 -8.88 -8.77
CA LYS A 146 25.42 -8.95 -8.53
C LYS A 146 24.95 -7.90 -7.56
N VAL A 147 23.77 -7.33 -7.88
CA VAL A 147 22.97 -6.45 -7.00
C VAL A 147 21.51 -6.83 -7.13
N SER A 148 20.82 -6.96 -6.01
CA SER A 148 19.38 -7.09 -5.94
C SER A 148 18.75 -5.84 -5.33
N MET A 149 17.57 -5.46 -5.80
CA MET A 149 16.85 -4.28 -5.33
C MET A 149 15.36 -4.59 -5.26
N VAL A 150 14.69 -3.93 -4.30
CA VAL A 150 13.23 -3.93 -4.19
C VAL A 150 12.76 -2.48 -4.17
N GLY A 151 11.81 -2.19 -5.03
CA GLY A 151 11.17 -0.90 -5.13
C GLY A 151 9.67 -0.99 -5.33
N GLU A 152 9.02 0.16 -5.33
CA GLU A 152 7.60 0.31 -5.57
C GLU A 152 7.30 1.59 -6.36
N ALA A 153 6.17 1.57 -7.04
CA ALA A 153 5.50 2.76 -7.56
C ALA A 153 4.05 2.75 -7.10
N ARG A 154 3.50 3.91 -6.74
CA ARG A 154 2.11 4.08 -6.33
C ARG A 154 1.47 5.25 -7.05
N SER A 155 0.21 5.13 -7.46
CA SER A 155 -0.58 6.25 -7.96
C SER A 155 -2.08 6.00 -7.82
N HIS A 156 -2.86 7.07 -7.64
CA HIS A 156 -4.32 7.00 -7.73
C HIS A 156 -4.79 6.84 -9.18
N ASP A 157 -3.97 7.30 -10.14
CA ASP A 157 -4.21 7.13 -11.57
C ASP A 157 -3.45 5.90 -12.10
N PRO A 158 -4.15 4.86 -12.61
CA PRO A 158 -3.51 3.66 -13.15
C PRO A 158 -2.57 3.93 -14.34
N VAL A 159 -2.85 4.98 -15.13
CA VAL A 159 -1.97 5.35 -16.26
C VAL A 159 -0.65 5.91 -15.74
N LYS A 160 -0.70 6.81 -14.77
CA LYS A 160 0.51 7.34 -14.12
C LYS A 160 1.30 6.27 -13.37
N LEU A 161 0.60 5.31 -12.73
CA LEU A 161 1.25 4.17 -12.11
C LEU A 161 2.08 3.37 -13.12
N GLN A 162 1.48 3.09 -14.28
CA GLN A 162 2.15 2.40 -15.36
C GLN A 162 3.33 3.21 -15.92
N GLU A 163 3.13 4.50 -16.22
CA GLU A 163 4.17 5.40 -16.72
C GLU A 163 5.36 5.52 -15.75
N GLN A 164 5.10 5.62 -14.44
CA GLN A 164 6.15 5.69 -13.45
C GLN A 164 6.92 4.36 -13.33
N THR A 165 6.21 3.24 -13.39
CA THR A 165 6.83 1.92 -13.41
C THR A 165 7.74 1.77 -14.63
N GLU A 166 7.25 2.07 -15.82
CA GLU A 166 8.03 2.03 -17.07
C GLU A 166 9.24 2.96 -17.04
N HIS A 167 9.09 4.17 -16.46
CA HIS A 167 10.21 5.08 -16.25
C HIS A 167 11.31 4.44 -15.40
N MET A 168 10.96 3.81 -14.27
CA MET A 168 11.94 3.14 -13.41
C MET A 168 12.68 2.02 -14.17
N LEU A 169 11.95 1.22 -14.93
CA LEU A 169 12.55 0.15 -15.74
C LEU A 169 13.48 0.71 -16.84
N SER A 170 13.07 1.77 -17.50
CA SER A 170 13.88 2.40 -18.57
C SER A 170 15.21 2.96 -18.05
N CYS A 171 15.28 3.41 -16.80
CA CYS A 171 16.52 3.86 -16.18
C CYS A 171 17.54 2.72 -16.02
N PHE A 172 17.09 1.49 -15.74
CA PHE A 172 17.98 0.33 -15.68
C PHE A 172 18.51 -0.04 -17.05
N GLU A 173 17.67 -0.02 -18.08
CA GLU A 173 18.08 -0.30 -19.45
C GLU A 173 19.12 0.71 -19.94
N ALA A 174 18.88 2.01 -19.71
CA ALA A 174 19.81 3.08 -20.06
C ALA A 174 21.15 2.94 -19.33
N ALA A 175 21.12 2.62 -18.03
CA ALA A 175 22.34 2.42 -17.24
C ALA A 175 23.13 1.18 -17.70
N ALA A 176 22.46 0.10 -18.06
CA ALA A 176 23.12 -1.09 -18.59
C ALA A 176 23.77 -0.83 -19.95
N ASP A 177 23.12 -0.03 -20.83
CA ASP A 177 23.71 0.38 -22.09
C ASP A 177 24.95 1.25 -21.89
N GLU A 178 24.93 2.21 -20.97
CA GLU A 178 26.06 3.06 -20.62
C GLU A 178 27.23 2.26 -20.03
N MET A 179 26.92 1.25 -19.21
CA MET A 179 27.91 0.39 -18.57
C MET A 179 28.44 -0.73 -19.47
N THR A 180 27.93 -0.85 -20.68
CA THR A 180 28.40 -1.82 -21.67
C THR A 180 29.89 -1.56 -22.03
N ARG A 181 30.70 -2.62 -22.04
CA ARG A 181 32.13 -2.56 -22.34
C ARG A 181 32.53 -3.64 -23.33
N GLU A 182 33.65 -3.40 -24.02
CA GLU A 182 34.32 -4.44 -24.80
C GLU A 182 35.41 -5.08 -23.92
N ILE A 183 35.30 -6.37 -23.66
CA ILE A 183 36.22 -7.16 -22.82
C ILE A 183 36.65 -8.38 -23.60
N ASP A 184 37.97 -8.53 -23.83
CA ASP A 184 38.56 -9.62 -24.62
C ASP A 184 37.86 -9.82 -26.00
N GLY A 185 37.53 -8.70 -26.68
CA GLY A 185 36.87 -8.71 -27.99
C GLY A 185 35.39 -9.10 -27.97
N LYS A 186 34.77 -9.14 -26.78
CA LYS A 186 33.35 -9.40 -26.62
C LYS A 186 32.64 -8.20 -25.98
N ARG A 187 31.48 -7.86 -26.49
CA ARG A 187 30.61 -6.86 -25.87
C ARG A 187 29.96 -7.46 -24.63
N VAL A 188 30.23 -6.91 -23.47
CA VAL A 188 29.66 -7.29 -22.16
C VAL A 188 28.75 -6.18 -21.71
N ARG A 189 27.46 -6.46 -21.64
CA ARG A 189 26.41 -5.60 -21.13
C ARG A 189 25.90 -6.18 -19.82
N PRO A 190 25.68 -5.37 -18.76
CA PRO A 190 24.96 -5.87 -17.59
C PRO A 190 23.61 -6.50 -17.96
N GLU A 191 23.33 -7.66 -17.38
CA GLU A 191 22.02 -8.30 -17.51
C GLU A 191 21.06 -7.74 -16.48
N ILE A 192 19.80 -7.56 -16.87
CA ILE A 192 18.75 -7.00 -16.03
C ILE A 192 17.63 -8.02 -15.97
N HIS A 193 17.34 -8.51 -14.76
CA HIS A 193 16.18 -9.36 -14.50
C HIS A 193 15.20 -8.55 -13.68
N VAL A 194 13.99 -8.35 -14.19
CA VAL A 194 12.94 -7.58 -13.55
C VAL A 194 11.69 -8.42 -13.38
N GLU A 195 11.13 -8.35 -12.20
CA GLU A 195 9.78 -8.82 -11.92
C GLU A 195 8.95 -7.66 -11.41
N VAL A 196 7.87 -7.33 -12.14
CA VAL A 196 6.85 -6.36 -11.72
C VAL A 196 5.58 -7.13 -11.38
N ARG A 197 5.09 -6.95 -10.17
CA ARG A 197 3.82 -7.53 -9.73
C ARG A 197 2.89 -6.41 -9.31
N PRO A 198 1.65 -6.34 -9.84
CA PRO A 198 0.63 -5.52 -9.22
C PRO A 198 0.47 -5.95 -7.75
N ASP A 199 0.61 -5.01 -6.83
CA ASP A 199 0.47 -5.30 -5.41
C ASP A 199 -1.01 -5.20 -5.01
N PHE A 200 -1.63 -4.08 -5.32
CA PHE A 200 -3.07 -3.88 -5.18
C PHE A 200 -3.58 -2.81 -6.16
N PRO A 201 -4.87 -2.91 -6.59
CA PRO A 201 -5.50 -1.91 -7.47
C PRO A 201 -5.79 -0.60 -6.71
N SER A 202 -6.02 0.49 -7.43
CA SER A 202 -6.51 1.74 -6.83
C SER A 202 -7.99 1.64 -6.45
N ILE A 203 -8.38 2.38 -5.39
CA ILE A 203 -9.78 2.66 -5.07
C ILE A 203 -10.18 3.96 -5.78
N SER A 204 -11.36 3.96 -6.40
CA SER A 204 -11.98 5.17 -6.95
C SER A 204 -13.50 4.99 -6.92
N VAL A 205 -14.12 5.37 -5.81
CA VAL A 205 -15.57 5.28 -5.59
C VAL A 205 -16.21 6.66 -5.84
N ASP A 206 -17.30 6.68 -6.63
CA ASP A 206 -18.04 7.91 -6.94
C ASP A 206 -18.72 8.45 -5.66
N GLU A 207 -18.67 9.76 -5.45
CA GLU A 207 -19.32 10.42 -4.31
C GLU A 207 -20.83 10.19 -4.22
N LYS A 208 -21.49 9.81 -5.34
CA LYS A 208 -22.90 9.49 -5.42
C LYS A 208 -23.21 8.01 -5.27
N ALA A 209 -22.18 7.18 -5.09
CA ALA A 209 -22.36 5.75 -4.90
C ALA A 209 -23.26 5.46 -3.68
N PRO A 210 -24.03 4.35 -3.71
CA PRO A 210 -24.90 3.98 -2.59
C PRO A 210 -24.16 3.90 -1.25
N VAL A 211 -22.99 3.31 -1.22
CA VAL A 211 -22.13 3.16 -0.03
C VAL A 211 -21.78 4.52 0.59
N VAL A 212 -21.44 5.52 -0.23
CA VAL A 212 -21.12 6.88 0.22
C VAL A 212 -22.38 7.61 0.71
N THR A 213 -23.47 7.46 -0.04
CA THR A 213 -24.77 8.10 0.29
C THR A 213 -25.30 7.59 1.62
N LEU A 214 -25.21 6.29 1.90
CA LEU A 214 -25.63 5.69 3.16
C LEU A 214 -24.80 6.24 4.33
N ALA A 215 -23.47 6.24 4.23
CA ALA A 215 -22.59 6.77 5.27
C ALA A 215 -22.86 8.25 5.56
N ARG A 216 -23.03 9.07 4.51
CA ARG A 216 -23.39 10.51 4.68
C ARG A 216 -24.74 10.70 5.34
N ASN A 217 -25.75 9.94 4.95
CA ASN A 217 -27.08 10.05 5.56
C ASN A 217 -27.06 9.67 7.04
N ALA A 218 -26.35 8.60 7.39
CA ALA A 218 -26.13 8.18 8.77
C ALA A 218 -25.44 9.29 9.59
N ALA A 219 -24.35 9.85 9.06
CA ALA A 219 -23.64 10.95 9.71
C ALA A 219 -24.54 12.17 9.94
N VAL A 220 -25.31 12.58 8.92
CA VAL A 220 -26.27 13.69 9.04
C VAL A 220 -27.31 13.42 10.12
N ALA A 221 -27.84 12.19 10.22
CA ALA A 221 -28.81 11.81 11.25
C ALA A 221 -28.24 11.96 12.69
N LEU A 222 -26.94 11.76 12.83
CA LEU A 222 -26.21 11.90 14.10
C LEU A 222 -25.65 13.31 14.35
N GLY A 223 -25.79 14.23 13.37
CA GLY A 223 -25.18 15.56 13.45
C GLY A 223 -23.66 15.56 13.22
N GLN A 224 -23.14 14.51 12.65
CA GLN A 224 -21.72 14.35 12.26
C GLN A 224 -21.48 14.89 10.84
N ASP A 225 -20.23 15.26 10.50
CA ASP A 225 -19.84 15.79 9.20
C ASP A 225 -18.71 14.96 8.57
N LEU A 226 -19.06 13.86 7.89
CA LEU A 226 -18.08 12.99 7.23
C LEU A 226 -17.35 13.73 6.10
N LYS A 227 -16.07 13.95 6.30
CA LYS A 227 -15.17 14.60 5.35
C LYS A 227 -14.48 13.58 4.48
N ILE A 228 -14.32 13.90 3.19
CA ILE A 228 -13.56 13.09 2.26
C ILE A 228 -12.07 13.36 2.46
N ARG A 229 -11.29 12.31 2.60
CA ARG A 229 -9.83 12.32 2.62
C ARG A 229 -9.30 11.48 1.45
N LEU A 230 -8.19 11.90 0.87
CA LEU A 230 -7.44 11.09 -0.09
C LEU A 230 -6.62 10.06 0.67
N GLY A 231 -6.74 8.78 0.33
CA GLY A 231 -5.95 7.69 0.92
C GLY A 231 -4.47 7.79 0.52
N GLY A 232 -3.58 7.54 1.47
CA GLY A 232 -2.13 7.60 1.24
C GLY A 232 -1.48 6.24 1.00
N GLY A 233 -2.15 5.16 1.35
CA GLY A 233 -1.66 3.78 1.28
C GLY A 233 -2.69 2.81 0.72
N GLY A 234 -2.32 1.52 0.69
CA GLY A 234 -3.24 0.43 0.42
C GLY A 234 -3.98 0.02 1.69
N SER A 235 -5.11 -0.60 1.51
CA SER A 235 -5.97 -1.21 2.51
C SER A 235 -6.61 -2.46 1.90
N ASP A 236 -7.11 -3.36 2.70
CA ASP A 236 -7.90 -4.49 2.21
C ASP A 236 -9.06 -4.04 1.30
N ALA A 237 -9.60 -2.84 1.53
CA ALA A 237 -10.61 -2.24 0.66
C ALA A 237 -10.15 -2.14 -0.82
N ASN A 238 -8.84 -1.99 -1.09
CA ASN A 238 -8.32 -2.00 -2.46
C ASN A 238 -8.59 -3.36 -3.14
N ILE A 239 -8.34 -4.45 -2.41
CA ILE A 239 -8.52 -5.80 -2.93
C ILE A 239 -10.01 -6.11 -3.14
N PHE A 240 -10.87 -5.76 -2.18
CA PHE A 240 -12.32 -5.92 -2.31
C PHE A 240 -12.88 -5.15 -3.51
N ASN A 241 -12.47 -3.88 -3.72
CA ASN A 241 -12.83 -3.12 -4.91
C ASN A 241 -12.36 -3.79 -6.21
N GLY A 242 -11.16 -4.38 -6.19
CA GLY A 242 -10.64 -5.17 -7.32
C GLY A 242 -11.48 -6.39 -7.65
N HIS A 243 -12.22 -6.93 -6.70
CA HIS A 243 -13.19 -8.04 -6.87
C HIS A 243 -14.62 -7.55 -7.13
N GLY A 244 -14.84 -6.25 -7.31
CA GLY A 244 -16.14 -5.68 -7.65
C GLY A 244 -17.08 -5.46 -6.47
N ILE A 245 -16.58 -5.51 -5.24
CA ILE A 245 -17.29 -5.13 -4.02
C ILE A 245 -16.91 -3.68 -3.73
N GLU A 246 -17.83 -2.75 -3.95
CA GLU A 246 -17.56 -1.32 -3.82
C GLU A 246 -17.37 -0.93 -2.35
N MET A 247 -16.13 -0.71 -1.92
CA MET A 247 -15.79 -0.37 -0.54
C MET A 247 -15.20 1.01 -0.43
N ILE A 248 -15.59 1.71 0.64
CA ILE A 248 -14.92 2.91 1.13
C ILE A 248 -14.29 2.62 2.49
N ILE A 249 -13.33 3.46 2.91
CA ILE A 249 -12.69 3.30 4.20
C ILE A 249 -13.25 4.37 5.15
N LEU A 250 -13.62 3.98 6.35
CA LEU A 250 -14.06 4.88 7.43
C LEU A 250 -12.98 4.96 8.51
N ALA A 251 -12.92 6.11 9.16
CA ALA A 251 -12.01 6.35 10.29
C ALA A 251 -12.49 5.64 11.56
N THR A 252 -11.54 5.26 12.40
CA THR A 252 -11.73 4.49 13.64
C THR A 252 -11.30 5.25 14.91
N GLY A 253 -11.05 6.56 14.83
CA GLY A 253 -10.58 7.32 15.98
C GLY A 253 -9.09 7.14 16.29
N MET A 254 -8.38 6.26 15.60
CA MET A 254 -6.95 6.04 15.76
C MET A 254 -6.14 7.28 15.39
N THR A 255 -5.00 7.46 16.04
CA THR A 255 -4.04 8.51 15.72
C THR A 255 -2.61 8.01 15.91
N GLY A 256 -1.68 8.53 15.11
CA GLY A 256 -0.26 8.19 15.21
C GLY A 256 0.07 6.76 14.76
N LEU A 257 -0.62 6.25 13.76
CA LEU A 257 -0.46 4.89 13.25
C LEU A 257 1.02 4.54 12.99
N HIS A 258 1.37 3.29 13.23
CA HIS A 258 2.71 2.72 13.00
C HIS A 258 3.82 3.39 13.82
N THR A 259 3.46 4.12 14.90
CA THR A 259 4.43 4.74 15.82
C THR A 259 4.18 4.33 17.27
N HIS A 260 5.15 4.59 18.14
CA HIS A 260 4.99 4.37 19.59
C HIS A 260 4.03 5.36 20.26
N ASP A 261 3.66 6.45 19.55
CA ASP A 261 2.71 7.46 20.02
C ASP A 261 1.26 7.12 19.59
N GLU A 262 1.06 5.94 19.04
CA GLU A 262 -0.27 5.45 18.62
C GLU A 262 -1.24 5.46 19.79
N SER A 263 -2.43 6.01 19.54
CA SER A 263 -3.48 6.12 20.54
C SER A 263 -4.88 6.13 19.92
N VAL A 264 -5.88 5.79 20.76
CA VAL A 264 -7.30 5.94 20.40
C VAL A 264 -8.09 6.36 21.65
N ALA A 265 -8.95 7.36 21.49
CA ALA A 265 -9.82 7.80 22.57
C ALA A 265 -11.12 6.97 22.61
N VAL A 266 -11.58 6.60 23.80
CA VAL A 266 -12.86 5.87 23.94
C VAL A 266 -14.03 6.67 23.37
N ALA A 267 -14.00 8.01 23.51
CA ALA A 267 -15.03 8.87 22.94
C ALA A 267 -15.09 8.79 21.41
N ASP A 268 -13.93 8.68 20.77
CA ASP A 268 -13.85 8.55 19.32
C ASP A 268 -14.35 7.18 18.85
N MET A 269 -14.01 6.10 19.57
CA MET A 269 -14.56 4.77 19.29
C MET A 269 -16.07 4.73 19.41
N LEU A 270 -16.65 5.33 20.46
CA LEU A 270 -18.11 5.44 20.61
C LEU A 270 -18.75 6.21 19.46
N HIS A 271 -18.13 7.31 19.04
CA HIS A 271 -18.60 8.13 17.94
C HIS A 271 -18.64 7.35 16.61
N VAL A 272 -17.63 6.52 16.34
CA VAL A 272 -17.58 5.63 15.17
C VAL A 272 -18.61 4.50 15.30
N THR A 273 -18.74 3.91 16.49
CA THR A 273 -19.75 2.87 16.75
C THR A 273 -21.17 3.39 16.49
N GLU A 274 -21.51 4.61 16.94
CA GLU A 274 -22.81 5.24 16.67
C GLU A 274 -23.04 5.39 15.15
N LEU A 275 -22.01 5.80 14.40
CA LEU A 275 -22.07 5.90 12.93
C LEU A 275 -22.35 4.53 12.29
N LEU A 276 -21.65 3.47 12.73
CA LEU A 276 -21.86 2.11 12.21
C LEU A 276 -23.27 1.61 12.48
N VAL A 277 -23.80 1.82 13.70
CA VAL A 277 -25.19 1.46 14.04
C VAL A 277 -26.19 2.19 13.14
N GLU A 278 -25.96 3.45 12.86
CA GLU A 278 -26.87 4.25 12.00
C GLU A 278 -26.74 3.87 10.51
N ILE A 279 -25.56 3.45 10.04
CA ILE A 279 -25.38 2.89 8.69
C ILE A 279 -26.13 1.57 8.53
N ILE A 280 -26.17 0.75 9.57
CA ILE A 280 -26.82 -0.56 9.58
C ILE A 280 -28.36 -0.41 9.59
N ARG A 281 -28.89 0.63 10.26
CA ARG A 281 -30.32 0.92 10.37
C ARG A 281 -30.94 1.31 9.01
#